data_e09c8e1ce14913557c4c8d44bab520bf
#
_entry.id   e09c8e1ce14913557c4c8d44bab520bf
#
_cell.length_a   1.000
_cell.length_b   1.000
_cell.length_c   1.000
_cell.angle_alpha   90.00
_cell.angle_beta   90.00
_cell.angle_gamma   90.00
#
_symmetry.space_group_name_H-M   'P 1'
#
loop_
_entity.id
_entity.type
_entity.pdbx_description
1 polymer ?
#
loop_
_entity_poly.entity_id
_entity_poly.type
_entity_poly.pdbx_seq_one_letter_code
_entity_poly.pdbx_strand_id
1 'polypeptide(L)'
;ADVATGEVVASPNDIARLGFAVAAAVAGENITGLDDDAKAFAQTIADTLKAAKKPLIISGTSLQDPAIMEAAAQVAQNLGSNAGLSLTVPEVNSMGLAIFGGLSLEQAFAQDYDAIIVVENDLYRRLPTAQVDAAFAKANEVIVLDHAETATVAKASIVLSAASFAEGDGTVVSQEGRAQRFYQVYDPSYHKPEYAIKESWRWLHALETGLQGKAISWTLLDDVIDSVVKNVPALEAIQDVAPDAGFRVHGLKIAREPRRYSGRT
;
A
#
# COMPACT_ATOMS: atom_id res chain seq x y z
N ALA A 1 20.36 -12.13 6.70
CA ALA A 1 21.17 -12.78 7.72
C ALA A 1 22.64 -12.35 7.68
N ASP A 2 23.22 -12.04 6.52
CA ASP A 2 24.67 -11.80 6.38
C ASP A 2 25.21 -10.58 7.14
N VAL A 3 24.36 -9.68 7.61
CA VAL A 3 24.75 -8.46 8.34
C VAL A 3 24.17 -8.40 9.77
N ALA A 4 23.32 -9.34 10.14
CA ALA A 4 22.69 -9.38 11.46
C ALA A 4 23.66 -9.99 12.50
N THR A 5 23.80 -9.35 13.66
CA THR A 5 24.58 -9.86 14.79
C THR A 5 23.79 -10.86 15.65
N GLY A 6 22.46 -10.87 15.51
CA GLY A 6 21.57 -11.83 16.13
C GLY A 6 20.23 -11.86 15.38
N GLU A 7 19.58 -13.02 15.35
CA GLU A 7 18.28 -13.19 14.71
C GLU A 7 17.37 -14.12 15.51
N VAL A 8 16.06 -13.89 15.39
CA VAL A 8 15.01 -14.75 15.91
C VAL A 8 14.01 -14.98 14.81
N VAL A 9 13.67 -16.24 14.58
CA VAL A 9 12.57 -16.66 13.71
C VAL A 9 11.46 -17.24 14.59
N ALA A 10 10.32 -16.56 14.65
CA ALA A 10 9.23 -16.91 15.55
C ALA A 10 7.87 -16.55 14.93
N SER A 11 6.79 -16.93 15.59
CA SER A 11 5.45 -16.52 15.20
C SER A 11 5.28 -15.01 15.36
N PRO A 12 4.35 -14.34 14.64
CA PRO A 12 4.06 -12.92 14.83
C PRO A 12 3.80 -12.53 16.29
N ASN A 13 3.01 -13.34 17.00
CA ASN A 13 2.73 -13.17 18.41
C ASN A 13 4.00 -13.18 19.30
N ASP A 14 4.92 -14.11 19.03
CA ASP A 14 6.16 -14.21 19.81
C ASP A 14 7.13 -13.08 19.46
N ILE A 15 7.14 -12.61 18.21
CA ILE A 15 7.89 -11.43 17.79
C ILE A 15 7.36 -10.19 18.52
N ALA A 16 6.04 -10.01 18.62
CA ALA A 16 5.43 -8.91 19.37
C ALA A 16 5.79 -8.98 20.86
N ARG A 17 5.69 -10.18 21.47
CA ARG A 17 6.06 -10.41 22.89
C ARG A 17 7.53 -10.09 23.13
N LEU A 18 8.43 -10.52 22.26
CA LEU A 18 9.85 -10.18 22.33
C LEU A 18 10.06 -8.67 22.22
N GLY A 19 9.37 -8.00 21.30
CA GLY A 19 9.45 -6.55 21.13
C GLY A 19 9.00 -5.79 22.39
N PHE A 20 7.88 -6.17 23.04
CA PHE A 20 7.47 -5.60 24.32
C PHE A 20 8.46 -5.89 25.44
N ALA A 21 9.08 -7.07 25.45
CA ALA A 21 10.14 -7.40 26.41
C ALA A 21 11.36 -6.50 26.24
N VAL A 22 11.77 -6.21 24.98
CA VAL A 22 12.82 -5.23 24.70
C VAL A 22 12.42 -3.84 25.19
N ALA A 23 11.17 -3.42 24.97
CA ALA A 23 10.67 -2.13 25.45
C ALA A 23 10.74 -2.02 26.98
N ALA A 24 10.32 -3.07 27.71
CA ALA A 24 10.42 -3.15 29.18
C ALA A 24 11.89 -3.07 29.62
N ALA A 25 12.79 -3.83 29.01
CA ALA A 25 14.22 -3.81 29.33
C ALA A 25 14.85 -2.44 29.06
N VAL A 26 14.45 -1.75 28.00
CA VAL A 26 14.89 -0.38 27.72
C VAL A 26 14.41 0.58 28.82
N ALA A 27 13.18 0.44 29.28
CA ALA A 27 12.62 1.22 30.38
C ALA A 27 13.19 0.87 31.77
N GLY A 28 13.95 -0.23 31.89
CA GLY A 28 14.46 -0.72 33.17
C GLY A 28 13.41 -1.49 33.99
N GLU A 29 12.38 -1.98 33.32
CA GLU A 29 11.29 -2.78 33.91
C GLU A 29 11.62 -4.29 33.84
N ASN A 30 10.91 -5.08 34.66
CA ASN A 30 11.09 -6.54 34.65
C ASN A 30 10.44 -7.17 33.41
N ILE A 31 11.23 -8.01 32.72
CA ILE A 31 10.74 -8.82 31.61
C ILE A 31 9.92 -9.99 32.16
N THR A 32 8.66 -10.09 31.75
CA THR A 32 7.75 -11.18 32.13
C THR A 32 7.25 -11.96 30.94
N GLY A 33 6.77 -13.19 31.15
CA GLY A 33 6.06 -13.96 30.13
C GLY A 33 6.94 -14.57 29.02
N LEU A 34 8.26 -14.56 29.18
CA LEU A 34 9.22 -15.21 28.29
C LEU A 34 10.05 -16.24 29.06
N ASP A 35 10.64 -17.20 28.35
CA ASP A 35 11.67 -18.07 28.89
C ASP A 35 13.00 -17.31 29.11
N ASP A 36 13.95 -17.95 29.75
CA ASP A 36 15.19 -17.29 30.17
C ASP A 36 16.10 -16.93 28.97
N ASP A 37 16.09 -17.72 27.90
CA ASP A 37 16.85 -17.43 26.68
C ASP A 37 16.30 -16.21 25.96
N ALA A 38 14.98 -16.13 25.79
CA ALA A 38 14.31 -14.99 25.19
C ALA A 38 14.46 -13.71 26.03
N LYS A 39 14.44 -13.83 27.36
CA LYS A 39 14.73 -12.70 28.27
C LYS A 39 16.16 -12.18 28.10
N ALA A 40 17.15 -13.10 28.07
CA ALA A 40 18.54 -12.75 27.87
C ALA A 40 18.76 -12.08 26.52
N PHE A 41 18.08 -12.56 25.47
CA PHE A 41 18.14 -11.97 24.16
C PHE A 41 17.51 -10.58 24.11
N ALA A 42 16.34 -10.40 24.72
CA ALA A 42 15.68 -9.09 24.83
C ALA A 42 16.56 -8.07 25.58
N GLN A 43 17.23 -8.51 26.68
CA GLN A 43 18.17 -7.67 27.41
C GLN A 43 19.37 -7.28 26.57
N THR A 44 19.94 -8.20 25.80
CA THR A 44 21.06 -7.94 24.88
C THR A 44 20.70 -6.89 23.83
N ILE A 45 19.49 -6.99 23.26
CA ILE A 45 18.99 -6.00 22.30
C ILE A 45 18.86 -4.63 22.99
N ALA A 46 18.23 -4.59 24.15
CA ALA A 46 18.03 -3.34 24.89
C ALA A 46 19.35 -2.65 25.25
N ASP A 47 20.34 -3.41 25.72
CA ASP A 47 21.66 -2.87 26.06
C ASP A 47 22.39 -2.33 24.82
N THR A 48 22.29 -3.04 23.70
CA THR A 48 22.86 -2.60 22.40
C THR A 48 22.22 -1.29 21.93
N LEU A 49 20.88 -1.19 22.01
CA LEU A 49 20.14 0.01 21.62
C LEU A 49 20.46 1.20 22.54
N LYS A 50 20.55 0.98 23.86
CA LYS A 50 20.96 2.01 24.83
C LYS A 50 22.36 2.55 24.60
N ALA A 51 23.30 1.68 24.18
CA ALA A 51 24.68 2.05 23.90
C ALA A 51 24.83 2.81 22.57
N ALA A 52 23.87 2.71 21.66
CA ALA A 52 23.92 3.32 20.36
C ALA A 52 23.69 4.84 20.43
N LYS A 53 24.47 5.62 19.66
CA LYS A 53 24.31 7.10 19.58
C LYS A 53 23.00 7.49 18.87
N LYS A 54 22.58 6.74 17.86
CA LYS A 54 21.36 6.94 17.07
C LYS A 54 20.74 5.58 16.77
N PRO A 55 20.04 4.97 17.72
CA PRO A 55 19.38 3.70 17.47
C PRO A 55 18.22 3.91 16.47
N LEU A 56 18.06 2.96 15.55
CA LEU A 56 16.95 2.95 14.58
C LEU A 56 16.16 1.66 14.74
N ILE A 57 14.89 1.79 14.98
CA ILE A 57 13.93 0.70 15.04
C ILE A 57 13.15 0.67 13.74
N ILE A 58 13.11 -0.48 13.08
CA ILE A 58 12.37 -0.68 11.83
C ILE A 58 11.30 -1.73 12.07
N SER A 59 10.07 -1.43 11.71
CA SER A 59 8.93 -2.34 11.77
C SER A 59 8.02 -2.11 10.57
N GLY A 60 6.90 -2.82 10.50
CA GLY A 60 5.95 -2.62 9.41
C GLY A 60 4.73 -3.53 9.48
N THR A 61 3.85 -3.38 8.49
CA THR A 61 2.55 -4.03 8.45
C THR A 61 2.56 -5.40 7.75
N SER A 62 3.72 -5.91 7.31
CA SER A 62 3.81 -7.13 6.49
C SER A 62 3.29 -8.39 7.18
N LEU A 63 3.35 -8.46 8.51
CA LEU A 63 2.81 -9.58 9.29
C LEU A 63 1.35 -9.40 9.71
N GLN A 64 0.73 -8.26 9.39
CA GLN A 64 -0.67 -7.91 9.70
C GLN A 64 -1.01 -7.99 11.20
N ASP A 65 -0.02 -7.80 12.07
CA ASP A 65 -0.19 -7.78 13.52
C ASP A 65 0.19 -6.40 14.07
N PRO A 66 -0.77 -5.60 14.54
CA PRO A 66 -0.53 -4.26 15.08
C PRO A 66 0.38 -4.28 16.32
N ALA A 67 0.37 -5.35 17.11
CA ALA A 67 1.18 -5.46 18.32
C ALA A 67 2.70 -5.39 18.03
N ILE A 68 3.13 -5.83 16.84
CA ILE A 68 4.55 -5.73 16.42
C ILE A 68 4.94 -4.26 16.22
N MET A 69 4.07 -3.46 15.61
CA MET A 69 4.32 -2.03 15.41
C MET A 69 4.24 -1.26 16.72
N GLU A 70 3.29 -1.60 17.59
CA GLU A 70 3.16 -1.01 18.93
C GLU A 70 4.41 -1.28 19.77
N ALA A 71 4.91 -2.51 19.77
CA ALA A 71 6.14 -2.87 20.46
C ALA A 71 7.34 -2.07 19.94
N ALA A 72 7.49 -1.95 18.62
CA ALA A 72 8.55 -1.13 18.00
C ALA A 72 8.44 0.35 18.40
N ALA A 73 7.21 0.89 18.43
CA ALA A 73 6.96 2.27 18.86
C ALA A 73 7.31 2.49 20.33
N GLN A 74 6.96 1.55 21.21
CA GLN A 74 7.34 1.62 22.63
C GLN A 74 8.85 1.55 22.85
N VAL A 75 9.55 0.69 22.10
CA VAL A 75 11.02 0.66 22.16
C VAL A 75 11.60 2.01 21.78
N ALA A 76 11.16 2.60 20.67
CA ALA A 76 11.64 3.91 20.23
C ALA A 76 11.31 5.01 21.25
N GLN A 77 10.10 5.01 21.79
CA GLN A 77 9.67 5.97 22.80
C GLN A 77 10.51 5.88 24.09
N ASN A 78 10.78 4.67 24.58
CA ASN A 78 11.56 4.44 25.79
C ASN A 78 13.06 4.79 25.61
N LEU A 79 13.59 4.73 24.38
CA LEU A 79 14.94 5.19 24.05
C LEU A 79 15.06 6.72 23.99
N GLY A 80 13.95 7.42 23.80
CA GLY A 80 13.89 8.89 23.80
C GLY A 80 14.20 9.52 22.44
N SER A 81 14.45 10.84 22.44
CA SER A 81 14.51 11.68 21.24
C SER A 81 15.65 11.36 20.24
N ASN A 82 16.64 10.58 20.65
CA ASN A 82 17.74 10.16 19.78
C ASN A 82 17.42 8.91 18.95
N ALA A 83 16.33 8.22 19.27
CA ALA A 83 15.89 7.04 18.55
C ALA A 83 15.07 7.39 17.32
N GLY A 84 15.34 6.72 16.21
CA GLY A 84 14.49 6.74 15.03
C GLY A 84 13.53 5.57 15.02
N LEU A 85 12.32 5.78 14.50
CA LEU A 85 11.35 4.74 14.17
C LEU A 85 11.01 4.84 12.69
N SER A 86 11.12 3.74 11.96
CA SER A 86 10.68 3.63 10.57
C SER A 86 9.64 2.52 10.46
N LEU A 87 8.46 2.86 9.98
CA LEU A 87 7.39 1.90 9.72
C LEU A 87 7.25 1.70 8.21
N THR A 88 7.39 0.46 7.76
CA THR A 88 7.29 0.09 6.35
C THR A 88 5.91 -0.47 6.02
N VAL A 89 5.46 -0.23 4.80
CA VAL A 89 4.20 -0.75 4.26
C VAL A 89 4.49 -1.63 3.03
N PRO A 90 3.67 -2.66 2.75
CA PRO A 90 4.00 -3.65 1.74
C PRO A 90 3.79 -3.17 0.31
N GLU A 91 2.84 -2.27 0.09
CA GLU A 91 2.53 -1.77 -1.26
C GLU A 91 2.90 -0.29 -1.41
N VAL A 92 3.18 0.07 -2.65
CA VAL A 92 3.71 1.38 -3.04
C VAL A 92 2.82 2.57 -2.62
N ASN A 93 1.51 2.39 -2.50
CA ASN A 93 0.56 3.44 -2.16
C ASN A 93 -0.29 3.14 -0.90
N SER A 94 0.15 2.23 -0.04
CA SER A 94 -0.59 1.92 1.20
C SER A 94 -0.79 3.16 2.08
N MET A 95 0.19 4.06 2.14
CA MET A 95 0.07 5.31 2.88
C MET A 95 -0.97 6.25 2.24
N GLY A 96 -0.97 6.39 0.91
CA GLY A 96 -1.97 7.16 0.19
C GLY A 96 -3.38 6.64 0.47
N LEU A 97 -3.59 5.33 0.38
CA LEU A 97 -4.88 4.70 0.69
C LEU A 97 -5.30 4.95 2.14
N ALA A 98 -4.38 4.83 3.11
CA ALA A 98 -4.67 5.09 4.52
C ALA A 98 -5.10 6.54 4.78
N ILE A 99 -4.55 7.52 4.05
CA ILE A 99 -4.93 8.94 4.17
C ILE A 99 -6.36 9.17 3.67
N PHE A 100 -6.84 8.42 2.68
CA PHE A 100 -8.24 8.49 2.25
C PHE A 100 -9.19 8.02 3.36
N GLY A 101 -8.74 7.15 4.25
CA GLY A 101 -9.58 6.56 5.28
C GLY A 101 -10.53 5.51 4.73
N GLY A 102 -11.61 5.25 5.45
CA GLY A 102 -12.60 4.25 5.12
C GLY A 102 -12.64 3.10 6.10
N LEU A 103 -13.40 2.07 5.78
CA LEU A 103 -13.52 0.86 6.59
C LEU A 103 -12.37 -0.10 6.30
N SER A 104 -11.98 -0.90 7.29
CA SER A 104 -11.17 -2.08 6.99
C SER A 104 -11.96 -3.07 6.13
N LEU A 105 -11.25 -3.97 5.44
CA LEU A 105 -11.92 -4.97 4.59
C LEU A 105 -12.85 -5.88 5.39
N GLU A 106 -12.46 -6.25 6.63
CA GLU A 106 -13.31 -7.02 7.54
C GLU A 106 -14.56 -6.25 7.96
N GLN A 107 -14.42 -4.96 8.26
CA GLN A 107 -15.55 -4.10 8.61
C GLN A 107 -16.49 -3.89 7.42
N ALA A 108 -15.95 -3.73 6.22
CA ALA A 108 -16.73 -3.64 5.01
C ALA A 108 -17.53 -4.94 4.77
N PHE A 109 -16.88 -6.10 4.87
CA PHE A 109 -17.52 -7.40 4.64
C PHE A 109 -18.45 -7.86 5.78
N ALA A 110 -18.46 -7.18 6.91
CA ALA A 110 -19.48 -7.36 7.94
C ALA A 110 -20.85 -6.77 7.55
N GLN A 111 -20.90 -5.99 6.47
CA GLN A 111 -22.12 -5.40 5.93
C GLN A 111 -22.56 -6.13 4.65
N ASP A 112 -23.83 -5.96 4.28
CA ASP A 112 -24.36 -6.49 3.03
C ASP A 112 -24.39 -5.38 1.97
N TYR A 113 -23.98 -5.73 0.75
CA TYR A 113 -23.95 -4.80 -0.38
C TYR A 113 -24.64 -5.43 -1.59
N ASP A 114 -25.44 -4.67 -2.30
CA ASP A 114 -26.03 -5.09 -3.57
C ASP A 114 -25.00 -5.19 -4.71
N ALA A 115 -23.98 -4.34 -4.67
CA ALA A 115 -22.88 -4.35 -5.63
C ALA A 115 -21.53 -4.12 -4.94
N ILE A 116 -20.52 -4.84 -5.38
CA ILE A 116 -19.13 -4.69 -4.91
C ILE A 116 -18.27 -4.32 -6.10
N ILE A 117 -17.50 -3.24 -5.99
CA ILE A 117 -16.50 -2.84 -6.98
C ILE A 117 -15.13 -3.06 -6.37
N VAL A 118 -14.32 -3.94 -6.98
CA VAL A 118 -12.93 -4.19 -6.57
C VAL A 118 -12.01 -3.51 -7.57
N VAL A 119 -11.09 -2.69 -7.06
CA VAL A 119 -10.14 -1.92 -7.88
C VAL A 119 -8.72 -2.41 -7.60
N GLU A 120 -8.13 -3.06 -8.60
CA GLU A 120 -6.72 -3.49 -8.63
C GLU A 120 -6.28 -4.23 -7.36
N ASN A 121 -7.11 -5.16 -6.89
CA ASN A 121 -6.80 -5.92 -5.68
C ASN A 121 -7.33 -7.36 -5.75
N ASP A 122 -6.49 -8.30 -5.34
CA ASP A 122 -6.90 -9.68 -5.17
C ASP A 122 -7.31 -9.93 -3.71
N LEU A 123 -8.62 -9.96 -3.45
CA LEU A 123 -9.19 -10.11 -2.10
C LEU A 123 -8.88 -11.45 -1.46
N TYR A 124 -8.68 -12.50 -2.29
CA TYR A 124 -8.29 -13.82 -1.80
C TYR A 124 -6.86 -13.88 -1.23
N ARG A 125 -6.07 -12.83 -1.48
CA ARG A 125 -4.76 -12.62 -0.83
C ARG A 125 -4.85 -11.79 0.46
N ARG A 126 -6.03 -11.22 0.75
CA ARG A 126 -6.23 -10.31 1.89
C ARG A 126 -7.02 -10.96 3.02
N LEU A 127 -8.00 -11.78 2.67
CA LEU A 127 -8.89 -12.44 3.63
C LEU A 127 -9.01 -13.95 3.34
N PRO A 128 -9.43 -14.75 4.33
CA PRO A 128 -9.76 -16.15 4.12
C PRO A 128 -10.80 -16.31 3.01
N THR A 129 -10.58 -17.30 2.13
CA THR A 129 -11.45 -17.62 0.98
C THR A 129 -12.93 -17.64 1.34
N ALA A 130 -13.29 -18.30 2.45
CA ALA A 130 -14.68 -18.41 2.88
C ALA A 130 -15.35 -17.06 3.19
N GLN A 131 -14.59 -16.07 3.68
CA GLN A 131 -15.12 -14.73 3.94
C GLN A 131 -15.38 -13.97 2.65
N VAL A 132 -14.45 -14.06 1.69
CA VAL A 132 -14.62 -13.43 0.38
C VAL A 132 -15.78 -14.04 -0.38
N ASP A 133 -15.86 -15.39 -0.42
CA ASP A 133 -16.96 -16.09 -1.07
C ASP A 133 -18.32 -15.74 -0.43
N ALA A 134 -18.38 -15.64 0.90
CA ALA A 134 -19.61 -15.26 1.61
C ALA A 134 -20.07 -13.83 1.30
N ALA A 135 -19.12 -12.89 1.18
CA ALA A 135 -19.43 -11.51 0.81
C ALA A 135 -19.91 -11.41 -0.65
N PHE A 136 -19.23 -12.06 -1.57
CA PHE A 136 -19.59 -12.08 -2.99
C PHE A 136 -20.93 -12.77 -3.24
N ALA A 137 -21.25 -13.82 -2.50
CA ALA A 137 -22.53 -14.53 -2.63
C ALA A 137 -23.77 -13.67 -2.21
N LYS A 138 -23.57 -12.62 -1.43
CA LYS A 138 -24.63 -11.71 -1.01
C LYS A 138 -24.84 -10.57 -2.01
N ALA A 139 -23.82 -10.22 -2.78
CA ALA A 139 -23.91 -9.16 -3.77
C ALA A 139 -24.63 -9.65 -5.04
N ASN A 140 -25.47 -8.80 -5.61
CA ASN A 140 -26.09 -9.06 -6.91
C ASN A 140 -25.06 -8.92 -8.03
N GLU A 141 -24.10 -8.00 -7.87
CA GLU A 141 -23.05 -7.71 -8.86
C GLU A 141 -21.69 -7.60 -8.20
N VAL A 142 -20.69 -8.24 -8.82
CA VAL A 142 -19.27 -8.09 -8.47
C VAL A 142 -18.54 -7.58 -9.70
N ILE A 143 -18.11 -6.33 -9.65
CA ILE A 143 -17.39 -5.65 -10.73
C ILE A 143 -15.92 -5.57 -10.34
N VAL A 144 -15.03 -6.06 -11.19
CA VAL A 144 -13.58 -6.02 -10.90
C VAL A 144 -12.85 -5.24 -11.99
N LEU A 145 -12.07 -4.26 -11.55
CA LEU A 145 -11.14 -3.51 -12.37
C LEU A 145 -9.73 -4.06 -12.07
N ASP A 146 -9.12 -4.76 -13.01
CA ASP A 146 -7.78 -5.30 -12.81
C ASP A 146 -7.04 -5.48 -14.14
N HIS A 147 -5.71 -5.47 -14.07
CA HIS A 147 -4.82 -5.72 -15.19
C HIS A 147 -4.31 -7.18 -15.23
N ALA A 148 -4.60 -7.96 -14.20
CA ALA A 148 -4.18 -9.34 -14.07
C ALA A 148 -5.37 -10.27 -13.83
N GLU A 149 -5.26 -11.51 -14.31
CA GLU A 149 -6.21 -12.57 -14.01
C GLU A 149 -5.94 -13.10 -12.59
N THR A 150 -6.72 -12.64 -11.63
CA THR A 150 -6.63 -13.02 -10.21
C THR A 150 -7.79 -13.93 -9.80
N ALA A 151 -7.70 -14.51 -8.60
CA ALA A 151 -8.82 -15.28 -8.03
C ALA A 151 -10.08 -14.40 -7.85
N THR A 152 -9.92 -13.13 -7.57
CA THR A 152 -11.01 -12.16 -7.49
C THR A 152 -11.65 -11.90 -8.85
N VAL A 153 -10.84 -11.71 -9.91
CA VAL A 153 -11.33 -11.56 -11.29
C VAL A 153 -12.14 -12.78 -11.74
N ALA A 154 -11.71 -13.97 -11.37
CA ALA A 154 -12.41 -15.23 -11.73
C ALA A 154 -13.82 -15.34 -11.12
N LYS A 155 -14.16 -14.51 -10.12
CA LYS A 155 -15.47 -14.47 -9.45
C LYS A 155 -16.34 -13.30 -9.88
N ALA A 156 -15.80 -12.40 -10.69
CA ALA A 156 -16.51 -11.20 -11.13
C ALA A 156 -17.67 -11.53 -12.08
N SER A 157 -18.79 -10.82 -11.95
CA SER A 157 -19.84 -10.80 -12.96
C SER A 157 -19.48 -9.86 -14.12
N ILE A 158 -18.69 -8.82 -13.84
CA ILE A 158 -18.21 -7.85 -14.84
C ILE A 158 -16.73 -7.60 -14.59
N VAL A 159 -15.92 -7.69 -15.64
CA VAL A 159 -14.49 -7.36 -15.61
C VAL A 159 -14.23 -6.16 -16.52
N LEU A 160 -13.60 -5.13 -15.97
CA LEU A 160 -13.14 -3.96 -16.71
C LEU A 160 -11.60 -3.99 -16.74
N SER A 161 -11.02 -4.10 -17.93
CA SER A 161 -9.56 -4.22 -18.08
C SER A 161 -8.86 -2.92 -17.69
N ALA A 162 -8.23 -2.94 -16.52
CA ALA A 162 -7.44 -1.82 -16.03
C ALA A 162 -6.05 -1.77 -16.68
N ALA A 163 -5.52 -0.58 -16.85
CA ALA A 163 -4.14 -0.37 -17.26
C ALA A 163 -3.18 -0.78 -16.14
N SER A 164 -2.08 -1.43 -16.47
CA SER A 164 -0.98 -1.63 -15.53
C SER A 164 -0.27 -0.30 -15.22
N PHE A 165 0.60 -0.29 -14.22
CA PHE A 165 1.36 0.92 -13.83
C PHE A 165 2.23 1.48 -14.97
N ALA A 166 2.60 0.67 -15.97
CA ALA A 166 3.34 1.11 -17.14
C ALA A 166 2.43 1.69 -18.24
N GLU A 167 1.15 1.34 -18.22
CA GLU A 167 0.16 1.70 -19.25
C GLU A 167 -0.73 2.88 -18.83
N GLY A 168 -0.55 3.39 -17.62
CA GLY A 168 -1.31 4.51 -17.09
C GLY A 168 -0.43 5.53 -16.38
N ASP A 169 -1.05 6.58 -15.88
CA ASP A 169 -0.44 7.57 -15.01
C ASP A 169 -1.16 7.61 -13.66
N GLY A 170 -0.45 8.11 -12.65
CA GLY A 170 -0.99 8.17 -11.30
C GLY A 170 -0.09 8.91 -10.33
N THR A 171 -0.55 9.02 -9.09
CA THR A 171 0.23 9.57 -7.99
C THR A 171 0.21 8.58 -6.83
N VAL A 172 1.38 8.30 -6.28
CA VAL A 172 1.54 7.39 -5.13
C VAL A 172 2.19 8.12 -3.98
N VAL A 173 1.83 7.73 -2.76
CA VAL A 173 2.38 8.29 -1.53
C VAL A 173 3.20 7.23 -0.83
N SER A 174 4.51 7.49 -0.66
CA SER A 174 5.43 6.59 0.04
C SER A 174 5.13 6.53 1.54
N GLN A 175 5.72 5.54 2.22
CA GLN A 175 5.63 5.41 3.69
C GLN A 175 6.15 6.63 4.46
N GLU A 176 6.99 7.47 3.83
CA GLU A 176 7.49 8.72 4.41
C GLU A 176 6.55 9.91 4.18
N GLY A 177 5.38 9.68 3.56
CA GLY A 177 4.43 10.74 3.22
C GLY A 177 4.83 11.56 1.99
N ARG A 178 5.76 11.08 1.17
CA ARG A 178 6.17 11.75 -0.05
C ARG A 178 5.27 11.33 -1.20
N ALA A 179 4.55 12.27 -1.78
CA ALA A 179 3.79 12.04 -3.00
C ALA A 179 4.70 12.16 -4.23
N GLN A 180 4.58 11.19 -5.13
CA GLN A 180 5.32 11.15 -6.39
C GLN A 180 4.39 10.74 -7.52
N ARG A 181 4.45 11.48 -8.63
CA ARG A 181 3.72 11.15 -9.84
C ARG A 181 4.52 10.17 -10.69
N PHE A 182 3.81 9.21 -11.29
CA PHE A 182 4.35 8.38 -12.36
C PHE A 182 3.57 8.64 -13.64
N TYR A 183 4.20 8.35 -14.78
CA TYR A 183 3.67 8.67 -16.09
C TYR A 183 3.55 7.42 -16.93
N GLN A 184 2.56 7.39 -17.81
CA GLN A 184 2.40 6.35 -18.80
C GLN A 184 3.67 6.20 -19.65
N VAL A 185 4.19 4.99 -19.73
CA VAL A 185 5.38 4.63 -20.51
C VAL A 185 4.99 3.94 -21.81
N TYR A 186 3.88 3.22 -21.80
CA TYR A 186 3.38 2.42 -22.90
C TYR A 186 1.89 2.67 -23.10
N ASP A 187 1.48 2.93 -24.35
CA ASP A 187 0.07 3.06 -24.71
C ASP A 187 -0.40 1.75 -25.37
N PRO A 188 -1.21 0.94 -24.70
CA PRO A 188 -1.69 -0.33 -25.25
C PRO A 188 -2.55 -0.14 -26.50
N SER A 189 -3.23 1.00 -26.66
CA SER A 189 -4.07 1.27 -27.83
C SER A 189 -3.27 1.44 -29.12
N TYR A 190 -1.98 1.74 -29.01
CA TYR A 190 -1.11 1.86 -30.19
C TYR A 190 -0.91 0.52 -30.91
N HIS A 191 -0.82 -0.58 -30.17
CA HIS A 191 -0.60 -1.91 -30.75
C HIS A 191 -1.88 -2.74 -30.88
N LYS A 192 -2.86 -2.48 -30.02
CA LYS A 192 -4.12 -3.24 -29.93
C LYS A 192 -5.29 -2.29 -29.65
N PRO A 193 -5.66 -1.46 -30.63
CA PRO A 193 -6.72 -0.46 -30.47
C PRO A 193 -8.11 -1.08 -30.17
N GLU A 194 -8.28 -2.37 -30.47
CA GLU A 194 -9.49 -3.12 -30.18
C GLU A 194 -9.66 -3.46 -28.69
N TYR A 195 -8.59 -3.35 -27.91
CA TYR A 195 -8.66 -3.63 -26.45
C TYR A 195 -8.98 -2.36 -25.70
N ALA A 196 -10.08 -2.39 -24.96
CA ALA A 196 -10.51 -1.31 -24.10
C ALA A 196 -9.76 -1.32 -22.76
N ILE A 197 -8.42 -1.17 -22.78
CA ILE A 197 -7.60 -1.02 -21.59
C ILE A 197 -7.57 0.46 -21.22
N LYS A 198 -7.94 0.79 -19.97
CA LYS A 198 -7.95 2.16 -19.45
C LYS A 198 -7.48 2.16 -18.02
N GLU A 199 -6.93 3.26 -17.56
CA GLU A 199 -6.64 3.48 -16.14
C GLU A 199 -7.93 3.31 -15.31
N SER A 200 -7.82 2.74 -14.12
CA SER A 200 -8.97 2.46 -13.26
C SER A 200 -9.80 3.71 -12.96
N TRP A 201 -9.17 4.88 -12.80
CA TRP A 201 -9.90 6.12 -12.59
C TRP A 201 -10.78 6.51 -13.78
N ARG A 202 -10.40 6.18 -15.02
CA ARG A 202 -11.22 6.42 -16.23
C ARG A 202 -12.44 5.48 -16.27
N TRP A 203 -12.27 4.23 -15.82
CA TRP A 203 -13.38 3.31 -15.68
C TRP A 203 -14.37 3.78 -14.60
N LEU A 204 -13.85 4.18 -13.42
CA LEU A 204 -14.70 4.74 -12.35
C LEU A 204 -15.44 6.00 -12.80
N HIS A 205 -14.76 6.88 -13.53
CA HIS A 205 -15.37 8.06 -14.14
C HIS A 205 -16.50 7.69 -15.12
N ALA A 206 -16.29 6.68 -15.95
CA ALA A 206 -17.33 6.21 -16.88
C ALA A 206 -18.53 5.60 -16.14
N LEU A 207 -18.29 4.81 -15.09
CA LEU A 207 -19.34 4.25 -14.24
C LEU A 207 -20.15 5.37 -13.56
N GLU A 208 -19.48 6.34 -12.95
CA GLU A 208 -20.13 7.46 -12.28
C GLU A 208 -20.94 8.32 -13.27
N THR A 209 -20.40 8.60 -14.46
CA THR A 209 -21.10 9.31 -15.53
C THR A 209 -22.38 8.56 -15.93
N GLY A 210 -22.31 7.24 -16.05
CA GLY A 210 -23.46 6.40 -16.37
C GLY A 210 -24.54 6.42 -15.29
N LEU A 211 -24.13 6.38 -14.02
CA LEU A 211 -25.05 6.41 -12.88
C LEU A 211 -25.72 7.75 -12.69
N GLN A 212 -24.99 8.85 -12.85
CA GLN A 212 -25.50 10.20 -12.61
C GLN A 212 -26.21 10.81 -13.83
N GLY A 213 -26.03 10.26 -15.02
CA GLY A 213 -26.52 10.84 -16.29
C GLY A 213 -25.87 12.18 -16.65
N LYS A 214 -24.76 12.53 -15.98
CA LYS A 214 -24.00 13.76 -16.23
C LYS A 214 -22.55 13.40 -16.53
N ALA A 215 -21.99 13.97 -17.59
CA ALA A 215 -20.57 13.88 -17.85
C ALA A 215 -19.80 14.59 -16.72
N ILE A 216 -18.95 13.86 -16.02
CA ILE A 216 -17.95 14.44 -15.14
C ILE A 216 -16.82 14.96 -16.03
N SER A 217 -16.17 16.06 -15.66
CA SER A 217 -15.21 16.74 -16.53
C SER A 217 -13.76 16.22 -16.39
N TRP A 218 -13.55 15.01 -15.91
CA TRP A 218 -12.20 14.46 -15.78
C TRP A 218 -11.68 13.96 -17.12
N THR A 219 -10.73 14.66 -17.68
CA THR A 219 -10.05 14.30 -18.93
C THR A 219 -8.59 13.93 -18.71
N LEU A 220 -7.96 14.54 -17.70
CA LEU A 220 -6.57 14.34 -17.30
C LEU A 220 -6.50 13.91 -15.85
N LEU A 221 -5.37 13.30 -15.46
CA LEU A 221 -5.12 12.98 -14.05
C LEU A 221 -5.11 14.23 -13.16
N ASP A 222 -4.77 15.40 -13.69
CA ASP A 222 -4.81 16.66 -12.94
C ASP A 222 -6.23 16.98 -12.46
N ASP A 223 -7.26 16.71 -13.26
CA ASP A 223 -8.67 16.90 -12.85
C ASP A 223 -9.03 15.97 -11.68
N VAL A 224 -8.47 14.74 -11.68
CA VAL A 224 -8.64 13.79 -10.56
C VAL A 224 -7.92 14.27 -9.32
N ILE A 225 -6.69 14.78 -9.46
CA ILE A 225 -5.89 15.35 -8.35
C ILE A 225 -6.63 16.52 -7.72
N ASP A 226 -7.17 17.44 -8.51
CA ASP A 226 -7.98 18.57 -8.04
C ASP A 226 -9.20 18.11 -7.22
N SER A 227 -9.87 17.05 -7.69
CA SER A 227 -10.98 16.46 -6.96
C SER A 227 -10.53 15.79 -5.65
N VAL A 228 -9.41 15.07 -5.67
CA VAL A 228 -8.84 14.43 -4.48
C VAL A 228 -8.49 15.47 -3.42
N VAL A 229 -7.75 16.50 -3.78
CA VAL A 229 -7.31 17.57 -2.87
C VAL A 229 -8.50 18.30 -2.24
N LYS A 230 -9.54 18.55 -3.03
CA LYS A 230 -10.77 19.18 -2.54
C LYS A 230 -11.50 18.34 -1.49
N ASN A 231 -11.46 17.01 -1.61
CA ASN A 231 -12.16 16.09 -0.72
C ASN A 231 -11.28 15.55 0.41
N VAL A 232 -9.95 15.56 0.23
CA VAL A 232 -8.97 15.02 1.19
C VAL A 232 -7.89 16.09 1.46
N PRO A 233 -8.15 17.07 2.35
CA PRO A 233 -7.23 18.20 2.59
C PRO A 233 -5.81 17.79 3.01
N ALA A 234 -5.65 16.62 3.63
CA ALA A 234 -4.33 16.08 3.99
C ALA A 234 -3.41 15.85 2.77
N LEU A 235 -3.98 15.78 1.57
CA LEU A 235 -3.26 15.62 0.30
C LEU A 235 -3.09 16.93 -0.48
N GLU A 236 -3.43 18.09 0.09
CA GLU A 236 -3.37 19.39 -0.59
C GLU A 236 -2.02 19.68 -1.25
N ALA A 237 -0.93 19.34 -0.58
CA ALA A 237 0.42 19.56 -1.09
C ALA A 237 0.76 18.79 -2.39
N ILE A 238 -0.08 17.83 -2.82
CA ILE A 238 0.16 17.08 -4.08
C ILE A 238 0.10 18.04 -5.30
N GLN A 239 -0.73 19.05 -5.26
CA GLN A 239 -0.84 20.04 -6.37
C GLN A 239 0.47 20.79 -6.60
N ASP A 240 1.22 21.06 -5.54
CA ASP A 240 2.42 21.89 -5.60
C ASP A 240 3.69 21.10 -5.92
N VAL A 241 3.71 19.79 -5.57
CA VAL A 241 4.94 18.98 -5.65
C VAL A 241 4.95 17.98 -6.79
N ALA A 242 3.79 17.60 -7.30
CA ALA A 242 3.69 16.68 -8.44
C ALA A 242 3.65 17.49 -9.75
N PRO A 243 4.54 17.21 -10.71
CA PRO A 243 4.44 17.83 -12.02
C PRO A 243 3.10 17.53 -12.68
N ASP A 244 2.59 18.44 -13.51
CA ASP A 244 1.36 18.26 -14.25
C ASP A 244 1.44 17.14 -15.31
N ALA A 245 0.30 16.72 -15.87
CA ALA A 245 0.22 15.67 -16.89
C ALA A 245 1.00 15.99 -18.16
N GLY A 246 1.22 17.26 -18.45
CA GLY A 246 2.00 17.76 -19.59
C GLY A 246 3.50 17.77 -19.37
N PHE A 247 3.97 17.53 -18.14
CA PHE A 247 5.39 17.61 -17.79
C PHE A 247 6.24 16.71 -18.70
N ARG A 248 7.32 17.29 -19.20
CA ARG A 248 8.36 16.58 -19.98
C ARG A 248 9.72 17.10 -19.53
N VAL A 249 10.67 16.20 -19.34
CA VAL A 249 12.04 16.59 -19.00
C VAL A 249 12.71 17.14 -20.24
N HIS A 250 13.07 18.43 -20.19
CA HIS A 250 13.77 19.07 -21.30
C HIS A 250 15.15 18.45 -21.52
N GLY A 251 15.48 18.18 -22.78
CA GLY A 251 16.81 17.66 -23.18
C GLY A 251 16.98 16.15 -23.01
N LEU A 252 16.05 15.42 -22.36
CA LEU A 252 16.07 13.96 -22.33
C LEU A 252 15.17 13.41 -23.44
N LYS A 253 15.76 12.70 -24.38
CA LYS A 253 15.02 11.79 -25.25
C LYS A 253 14.66 10.57 -24.42
N ILE A 254 13.44 10.51 -23.92
CA ILE A 254 12.90 9.26 -23.37
C ILE A 254 12.65 8.36 -24.57
N ALA A 255 13.47 7.32 -24.71
CA ALA A 255 13.23 6.29 -25.72
C ALA A 255 11.96 5.53 -25.31
N ARG A 256 10.87 5.72 -26.03
CA ARG A 256 9.61 4.98 -25.83
C ARG A 256 9.67 3.58 -26.43
N GLU A 257 10.73 3.26 -27.16
CA GLU A 257 10.97 1.94 -27.73
C GLU A 257 12.35 1.44 -27.31
N PRO A 258 12.50 0.15 -26.99
CA PRO A 258 13.82 -0.41 -26.72
C PRO A 258 14.69 -0.28 -27.98
N ARG A 259 15.88 0.27 -27.83
CA ARG A 259 16.85 0.39 -28.95
C ARG A 259 17.30 -0.96 -29.50
N ARG A 260 17.01 -2.05 -28.84
CA ARG A 260 17.30 -3.41 -29.27
C ARG A 260 16.02 -4.25 -29.25
N TYR A 261 15.76 -4.90 -30.35
CA TYR A 261 14.59 -5.77 -30.56
C TYR A 261 14.46 -6.91 -29.53
N SER A 262 15.55 -7.29 -28.88
CA SER A 262 15.56 -8.38 -27.90
C SER A 262 15.27 -7.94 -26.45
N GLY A 263 15.13 -6.63 -26.15
CA GLY A 263 14.99 -6.13 -24.78
C GLY A 263 16.16 -6.46 -23.86
N ARG A 264 17.28 -6.97 -24.38
CA ARG A 264 18.51 -7.23 -23.64
C ARG A 264 19.47 -6.07 -23.80
N THR A 265 19.84 -5.47 -22.70
CA THR A 265 20.90 -4.46 -22.63
C THR A 265 22.24 -5.10 -22.88
#